data_9ca2b08c2a64061d5637c3ef7036c10f
#
_entry.id   9ca2b08c2a64061d5637c3ef7036c10f
#
_cell.length_a   1.000
_cell.length_b   1.000
_cell.length_c   1.000
_cell.angle_alpha   90.00
_cell.angle_beta   90.00
_cell.angle_gamma   90.00
#
_symmetry.space_group_name_H-M   'P 1'
#
loop_
_entity.id
_entity.type
_entity.pdbx_description
1 polymer ?
#
loop_
_entity_poly.entity_id
_entity_poly.type
_entity_poly.pdbx_seq_one_letter_code
_entity_poly.pdbx_strand_id
1 'polypeptide(L)'
;MVSQLRRASVSVASNIAEGQGRLTPGEFRHFLGISRGSLLEVETQILVSERLGMLDHKTVEGMLQMSGEIKRMIYGLADSLVDSEATTRN
;
A
#
# COMPACT_ATOMS: atom_id res chain seq x y z
N MET A 1 -14.59 11.82 -5.59
CA MET A 1 -13.37 11.84 -4.74
C MET A 1 -13.43 10.79 -3.63
N VAL A 2 -14.49 10.81 -2.79
CA VAL A 2 -14.61 9.86 -1.68
C VAL A 2 -14.66 8.41 -2.15
N SER A 3 -15.40 8.11 -3.20
CA SER A 3 -15.50 6.74 -3.70
C SER A 3 -14.19 6.25 -4.31
N GLN A 4 -13.41 7.16 -4.94
CA GLN A 4 -12.09 6.83 -5.48
C GLN A 4 -11.11 6.55 -4.35
N LEU A 5 -11.13 7.35 -3.28
CA LEU A 5 -10.28 7.15 -2.12
C LEU A 5 -10.59 5.83 -1.43
N ARG A 6 -11.89 5.53 -1.25
CA ARG A 6 -12.34 4.27 -0.66
C ARG A 6 -11.87 3.08 -1.49
N ARG A 7 -12.03 3.15 -2.82
CA ARG A 7 -11.66 2.09 -3.73
C ARG A 7 -10.16 1.81 -3.68
N ALA A 8 -9.35 2.87 -3.70
CA ALA A 8 -7.90 2.73 -3.61
C ALA A 8 -7.48 2.14 -2.27
N SER A 9 -8.12 2.57 -1.17
CA SER A 9 -7.82 2.05 0.17
C SER A 9 -8.16 0.56 0.30
N VAL A 10 -9.31 0.16 -0.24
CA VAL A 10 -9.70 -1.26 -0.26
C VAL A 10 -8.72 -2.07 -1.09
N SER A 11 -8.23 -1.51 -2.20
CA SER A 11 -7.25 -2.18 -3.05
C SER A 11 -5.95 -2.46 -2.31
N VAL A 12 -5.48 -1.53 -1.45
CA VAL A 12 -4.27 -1.76 -0.63
C VAL A 12 -4.45 -3.02 0.21
N ALA A 13 -5.52 -3.08 0.98
CA ALA A 13 -5.77 -4.21 1.89
C ALA A 13 -6.03 -5.51 1.13
N SER A 14 -6.83 -5.43 0.07
CA SER A 14 -7.21 -6.62 -0.72
C SER A 14 -6.01 -7.27 -1.39
N ASN A 15 -5.08 -6.47 -1.90
CA ASN A 15 -3.89 -7.03 -2.55
C ASN A 15 -2.91 -7.64 -1.55
N ILE A 16 -2.82 -7.10 -0.34
CA ILE A 16 -2.02 -7.73 0.71
C ILE A 16 -2.62 -9.10 1.05
N ALA A 17 -3.93 -9.15 1.26
CA ALA A 17 -4.63 -10.40 1.60
C ALA A 17 -4.54 -11.41 0.47
N GLU A 18 -4.70 -10.95 -0.78
CA GLU A 18 -4.58 -11.82 -1.96
C GLU A 18 -3.18 -12.41 -2.05
N GLY A 19 -2.16 -11.59 -1.80
CA GLY A 19 -0.77 -12.05 -1.83
C GLY A 19 -0.46 -13.10 -0.76
N GLN A 20 -1.03 -12.93 0.44
CA GLN A 20 -0.85 -13.89 1.53
C GLN A 20 -1.42 -15.27 1.19
N GLY A 21 -2.42 -15.32 0.32
CA GLY A 21 -3.03 -16.58 -0.11
C GLY A 21 -2.28 -17.27 -1.23
N ARG A 22 -1.20 -16.69 -1.74
CA ARG A 22 -0.43 -17.28 -2.83
C ARG A 22 0.58 -18.30 -2.32
N LEU A 23 1.00 -19.20 -3.21
CA LEU A 23 1.86 -20.32 -2.85
C LEU A 23 3.36 -20.00 -2.87
N THR A 24 3.74 -18.90 -3.52
CA THR A 24 5.16 -18.54 -3.64
C THR A 24 5.46 -17.15 -3.13
N PRO A 25 6.68 -16.93 -2.59
CA PRO A 25 7.11 -15.59 -2.18
C PRO A 25 7.08 -14.58 -3.33
N GLY A 26 7.41 -15.02 -4.55
CA GLY A 26 7.39 -14.14 -5.72
C GLY A 26 6.01 -13.63 -6.05
N GLU A 27 4.99 -14.48 -5.94
CA GLU A 27 3.60 -14.08 -6.14
C GLU A 27 3.14 -13.11 -5.06
N PHE A 28 3.49 -13.38 -3.80
CA PHE A 28 3.16 -12.50 -2.69
C PHE A 28 3.79 -11.13 -2.93
N ARG A 29 5.06 -11.10 -3.30
CA ARG A 29 5.78 -9.86 -3.58
C ARG A 29 5.13 -9.07 -4.73
N HIS A 30 4.63 -9.77 -5.74
CA HIS A 30 3.90 -9.15 -6.85
C HIS A 30 2.66 -8.40 -6.35
N PHE A 31 1.87 -9.03 -5.47
CA PHE A 31 0.67 -8.39 -4.91
C PHE A 31 1.01 -7.24 -3.97
N LEU A 32 2.14 -7.33 -3.25
CA LEU A 32 2.62 -6.21 -2.43
C LEU A 32 2.98 -5.02 -3.31
N GLY A 33 3.53 -5.26 -4.50
CA GLY A 33 3.82 -4.20 -5.47
C GLY A 33 2.55 -3.49 -5.95
N ILE A 34 1.49 -4.25 -6.20
CA ILE A 34 0.19 -3.68 -6.58
C ILE A 34 -0.37 -2.86 -5.42
N SER A 35 -0.27 -3.38 -4.21
CA SER A 35 -0.73 -2.69 -3.01
C SER A 35 -0.01 -1.37 -2.80
N ARG A 36 1.32 -1.34 -3.02
CA ARG A 36 2.11 -0.11 -2.95
C ARG A 36 1.62 0.92 -3.96
N GLY A 37 1.34 0.50 -5.19
CA GLY A 37 0.79 1.38 -6.21
C GLY A 37 -0.54 1.98 -5.80
N SER A 38 -1.42 1.17 -5.21
CA SER A 38 -2.70 1.64 -4.68
C SER A 38 -2.52 2.64 -3.54
N LEU A 39 -1.50 2.43 -2.70
CA LEU A 39 -1.20 3.35 -1.60
C LEU A 39 -0.74 4.71 -2.11
N LEU A 40 0.07 4.74 -3.17
CA LEU A 40 0.46 5.99 -3.82
C LEU A 40 -0.74 6.73 -4.39
N GLU A 41 -1.71 5.99 -4.92
CA GLU A 41 -2.96 6.56 -5.40
C GLU A 41 -3.77 7.16 -4.24
N VAL A 42 -3.81 6.49 -3.08
CA VAL A 42 -4.43 7.03 -1.87
C VAL A 42 -3.78 8.35 -1.49
N GLU A 43 -2.45 8.41 -1.46
CA GLU A 43 -1.72 9.62 -1.13
C GLU A 43 -2.05 10.76 -2.09
N THR A 44 -2.13 10.47 -3.38
CA THR A 44 -2.50 11.46 -4.39
C THR A 44 -3.90 12.00 -4.13
N GLN A 45 -4.86 11.13 -3.84
CA GLN A 45 -6.24 11.54 -3.56
C GLN A 45 -6.31 12.42 -2.32
N ILE A 46 -5.52 12.12 -1.30
CA ILE A 46 -5.46 12.92 -0.06
C ILE A 46 -4.96 14.33 -0.37
N LEU A 47 -3.87 14.43 -1.15
CA LEU A 47 -3.28 15.72 -1.50
C LEU A 47 -4.22 16.55 -2.38
N VAL A 48 -4.90 15.93 -3.33
CA VAL A 48 -5.89 16.60 -4.17
C VAL A 48 -7.05 17.11 -3.31
N SER A 49 -7.51 16.29 -2.36
CA SER A 49 -8.60 16.67 -1.46
C SER A 49 -8.24 17.88 -0.61
N GLU A 50 -6.98 17.97 -0.15
CA GLU A 50 -6.50 19.14 0.56
C GLU A 50 -6.53 20.39 -0.33
N ARG A 51 -6.04 20.26 -1.56
CA ARG A 51 -6.03 21.36 -2.52
C ARG A 51 -7.41 21.88 -2.84
N LEU A 52 -8.39 20.99 -2.87
CA LEU A 52 -9.79 21.32 -3.12
C LEU A 52 -10.53 21.83 -1.88
N GLY A 53 -9.84 21.90 -0.75
CA GLY A 53 -10.46 22.37 0.51
C GLY A 53 -11.39 21.37 1.17
N MET A 54 -11.31 20.09 0.78
CA MET A 54 -12.17 19.03 1.33
C MET A 54 -11.60 18.45 2.63
N LEU A 55 -10.29 18.57 2.83
CA LEU A 55 -9.60 18.10 4.04
C LEU A 55 -8.70 19.21 4.54
N ASP A 56 -8.63 19.36 5.87
CA ASP A 56 -7.71 20.33 6.46
C ASP A 56 -6.29 19.76 6.53
N HIS A 57 -5.31 20.65 6.70
CA HIS A 57 -3.91 20.30 6.69
C HIS A 57 -3.53 19.29 7.78
N LYS A 58 -4.09 19.45 8.98
CA LYS A 58 -3.78 18.57 10.10
C LYS A 58 -4.26 17.14 9.84
N THR A 59 -5.45 17.00 9.28
CA THR A 59 -5.99 15.70 8.90
C THR A 59 -5.11 15.06 7.83
N VAL A 60 -4.71 15.84 6.84
CA VAL A 60 -3.84 15.37 5.75
C VAL A 60 -2.50 14.89 6.30
N GLU A 61 -1.88 15.65 7.21
CA GLU A 61 -0.61 15.23 7.82
C GLU A 61 -0.74 13.88 8.51
N GLY A 62 -1.81 13.69 9.29
CA GLY A 62 -2.06 12.42 9.97
C GLY A 62 -2.24 11.26 8.99
N MET A 63 -2.99 11.49 7.91
CA MET A 63 -3.22 10.48 6.89
C MET A 63 -1.95 10.10 6.15
N LEU A 64 -1.12 11.09 5.80
CA LEU A 64 0.14 10.84 5.12
C LEU A 64 1.14 10.11 6.03
N GLN A 65 1.12 10.40 7.32
CA GLN A 65 1.95 9.70 8.29
C GLN A 65 1.57 8.22 8.36
N MET A 66 0.27 7.93 8.44
CA MET A 66 -0.22 6.54 8.43
C MET A 66 0.14 5.83 7.14
N SER A 67 0.00 6.52 6.01
CA SER A 67 0.39 5.97 4.71
C SER A 67 1.87 5.62 4.67
N GLY A 68 2.72 6.48 5.23
CA GLY A 68 4.17 6.24 5.31
C GLY A 68 4.50 5.01 6.15
N GLU A 69 3.77 4.79 7.25
CA GLU A 69 3.95 3.61 8.08
C GLU A 69 3.57 2.33 7.32
N ILE A 70 2.45 2.35 6.62
CA ILE A 70 2.00 1.21 5.80
C ILE A 70 3.02 0.92 4.70
N LYS A 71 3.53 1.97 4.07
CA LYS A 71 4.55 1.85 3.02
C LYS A 71 5.80 1.13 3.53
N ARG A 72 6.29 1.53 4.71
CA ARG A 72 7.46 0.89 5.34
C ARG A 72 7.19 -0.58 5.64
N MET A 73 5.98 -0.91 6.10
CA MET A 73 5.59 -2.29 6.37
C MET A 73 5.57 -3.12 5.09
N ILE A 74 5.05 -2.57 4.00
CA ILE A 74 5.02 -3.24 2.69
C ILE A 74 6.45 -3.51 2.22
N TYR A 75 7.33 -2.52 2.30
CA TYR A 75 8.73 -2.69 1.88
C TYR A 75 9.46 -3.71 2.74
N GLY A 76 9.28 -3.65 4.06
CA GLY A 76 9.89 -4.62 4.97
C GLY A 76 9.46 -6.05 4.67
N LEU A 77 8.16 -6.23 4.45
CA LEU A 77 7.61 -7.53 4.12
C LEU A 77 8.13 -8.03 2.75
N ALA A 78 8.14 -7.16 1.75
CA ALA A 78 8.64 -7.50 0.42
C ALA A 78 10.11 -7.92 0.47
N ASP A 79 10.93 -7.20 1.24
CA ASP A 79 12.35 -7.52 1.40
C ASP A 79 12.55 -8.88 2.07
N SER A 80 11.73 -9.19 3.07
CA SER A 80 11.82 -10.50 3.75
C SER A 80 11.46 -11.64 2.78
N LEU A 81 10.57 -11.39 1.83
CA LEU A 81 10.18 -12.39 0.84
C LEU A 81 11.27 -12.60 -0.22
N VAL A 82 12.07 -11.59 -0.53
CA VAL A 82 13.25 -11.75 -1.39
C VAL A 82 14.24 -12.69 -0.74
N ASP A 83 14.54 -12.50 0.54
CA ASP A 83 15.45 -13.36 1.30
C ASP A 83 14.94 -14.80 1.35
N SER A 84 13.64 -14.97 1.60
CA SER A 84 12.96 -16.25 1.62
C SER A 84 13.05 -16.96 0.27
N GLU A 85 12.83 -16.23 -0.81
CA GLU A 85 12.90 -16.75 -2.17
C GLU A 85 14.31 -17.19 -2.51
N ALA A 86 15.32 -16.39 -2.16
CA ALA A 86 16.73 -16.72 -2.37
C ALA A 86 17.13 -17.99 -1.61
N THR A 87 16.66 -18.13 -0.36
CA THR A 87 16.90 -19.33 0.45
C THR A 87 16.27 -20.56 -0.19
N THR A 88 15.07 -20.42 -0.74
CA THR A 88 14.35 -21.53 -1.37
C THR A 88 15.06 -22.02 -2.62
N ARG A 89 15.73 -21.13 -3.35
CA ARG A 89 16.46 -21.49 -4.58
C ARG A 89 17.74 -22.29 -4.33
N ASN A 90 18.26 -22.15 -3.15
CA ASN A 90 19.48 -22.85 -2.76
C ASN A 90 19.18 -24.20 -2.13
#